data_9ac0b634b3c81501c7bbf852ae62d612
#
_entry.id   9ac0b634b3c81501c7bbf852ae62d612
#
_cell.length_a   1.000
_cell.length_b   1.000
_cell.length_c   1.000
_cell.angle_alpha   90.00
_cell.angle_beta   90.00
_cell.angle_gamma   90.00
#
_symmetry.space_group_name_H-M   'P 1'
#
loop_
_entity.id
_entity.type
_entity.pdbx_description
1 polymer ?
#
loop_
_entity_poly.entity_id
_entity_poly.type
_entity_poly.pdbx_seq_one_letter_code
_entity_poly.pdbx_strand_id
1 'polypeptide(L)'
;MYKRQLQYCLAGADEGAAWRGHNGLRFYGDGEANFPWLSDGMWFMTQHRRWGLLRTDPDYLALAQQVNRMELYREAAERTGTPLPAATLRTSTLMDGRVWDGSDPHAFAQDLAPA
;
A
#
# COMPACT_ATOMS: atom_id res chain seq x y z
N MET A 1 -7.51 11.51 -20.67
CA MET A 1 -8.66 10.61 -20.47
C MET A 1 -8.94 10.36 -18.99
N TYR A 2 -7.94 10.09 -18.18
CA TYR A 2 -8.09 9.82 -16.74
C TYR A 2 -8.59 11.02 -15.89
N LYS A 3 -8.23 12.24 -16.23
CA LYS A 3 -8.69 13.45 -15.51
C LYS A 3 -10.23 13.62 -15.53
N ARG A 4 -10.89 13.24 -16.59
CA ARG A 4 -12.37 13.31 -16.67
C ARG A 4 -13.04 12.22 -15.85
N GLN A 5 -12.51 11.00 -15.85
CA GLN A 5 -13.07 9.92 -15.03
C GLN A 5 -12.95 10.18 -13.54
N LEU A 6 -11.80 10.68 -13.08
CA LEU A 6 -11.63 11.12 -11.69
C LEU A 6 -12.58 12.26 -11.33
N GLN A 7 -12.81 13.19 -12.27
CA GLN A 7 -13.75 14.30 -12.08
C GLN A 7 -15.19 13.82 -11.98
N TYR A 8 -15.61 12.82 -12.75
CA TYR A 8 -16.93 12.21 -12.65
C TYR A 8 -17.12 11.35 -11.40
N CYS A 9 -16.08 10.65 -10.97
CA CYS A 9 -16.11 9.91 -9.70
C CYS A 9 -16.09 10.82 -8.47
N LEU A 10 -15.55 12.04 -8.62
CA LEU A 10 -15.44 13.03 -7.54
C LEU A 10 -16.60 14.03 -7.53
N ALA A 11 -17.25 14.23 -8.67
CA ALA A 11 -18.48 15.01 -8.75
C ALA A 11 -19.64 14.12 -8.37
N GLY A 12 -20.04 14.16 -7.10
CA GLY A 12 -21.33 13.58 -6.70
C GLY A 12 -22.47 14.17 -7.53
N ALA A 13 -23.58 13.44 -7.61
CA ALA A 13 -24.75 13.80 -8.43
C ALA A 13 -25.44 15.13 -8.03
N ASP A 14 -24.96 15.80 -7.00
CA ASP A 14 -25.45 17.11 -6.58
C ASP A 14 -24.66 18.23 -7.24
N GLU A 15 -25.31 18.89 -8.19
CA GLU A 15 -24.81 20.12 -8.78
C GLU A 15 -24.61 21.17 -7.68
N GLY A 16 -23.35 21.43 -7.35
CA GLY A 16 -22.95 22.50 -6.42
C GLY A 16 -22.33 22.08 -5.10
N ALA A 17 -22.33 20.81 -4.76
CA ALA A 17 -21.59 20.33 -3.61
C ALA A 17 -20.15 19.97 -4.01
N ALA A 18 -19.16 20.69 -3.49
CA ALA A 18 -17.77 20.28 -3.58
C ALA A 18 -17.57 19.02 -2.73
N TRP A 19 -17.69 17.84 -3.34
CA TRP A 19 -17.40 16.60 -2.68
C TRP A 19 -15.89 16.46 -2.47
N ARG A 20 -15.44 16.49 -1.23
CA ARG A 20 -14.08 16.19 -0.83
C ARG A 20 -14.04 14.77 -0.30
N GLY A 21 -13.80 13.81 -1.18
CA GLY A 21 -13.64 12.42 -0.77
C GLY A 21 -12.37 12.23 0.04
N HIS A 22 -12.52 11.65 1.22
CA HIS A 22 -11.38 11.28 2.06
C HIS A 22 -10.57 10.10 1.48
N ASN A 23 -11.16 9.36 0.55
CA ASN A 23 -10.58 8.14 -0.06
C ASN A 23 -10.18 8.34 -1.53
N GLY A 24 -9.93 9.56 -1.96
CA GLY A 24 -9.45 9.83 -3.31
C GLY A 24 -8.04 9.28 -3.54
N LEU A 25 -7.77 8.84 -4.77
CA LEU A 25 -6.42 8.42 -5.15
C LEU A 25 -5.45 9.60 -5.04
N ARG A 26 -4.37 9.38 -4.33
CA ARG A 26 -3.26 10.32 -4.20
C ARG A 26 -2.07 9.81 -4.99
N PHE A 27 -1.58 10.59 -5.93
CA PHE A 27 -0.43 10.21 -6.74
C PHE A 27 0.92 10.57 -6.11
N TYR A 28 0.93 11.50 -5.17
CA TYR A 28 2.14 11.94 -4.50
C TYR A 28 2.04 11.85 -2.97
N GLY A 29 1.04 12.48 -2.35
CA GLY A 29 0.77 12.40 -0.91
C GLY A 29 1.99 12.78 -0.05
N ASP A 30 2.66 13.91 -0.37
CA ASP A 30 3.89 14.36 0.30
C ASP A 30 5.03 13.32 0.30
N GLY A 31 5.12 12.56 -0.79
CA GLY A 31 6.11 11.49 -0.98
C GLY A 31 5.70 10.13 -0.42
N GLU A 32 4.62 10.04 0.33
CA GLU A 32 4.19 8.77 0.94
C GLU A 32 3.52 7.81 -0.04
N ALA A 33 2.84 8.33 -1.07
CA ALA A 33 2.10 7.50 -2.01
C ALA A 33 3.00 6.61 -2.87
N ASN A 34 4.20 7.07 -3.20
CA ASN A 34 5.16 6.36 -4.03
C ASN A 34 6.27 5.67 -3.22
N PHE A 35 6.28 5.85 -1.91
CA PHE A 35 7.26 5.21 -1.07
C PHE A 35 7.07 3.68 -1.08
N PRO A 36 8.14 2.89 -1.30
CA PRO A 36 8.02 1.44 -1.39
C PRO A 36 7.92 0.79 0.01
N TRP A 37 6.80 0.96 0.65
CA TRP A 37 6.53 0.43 1.98
C TRP A 37 6.75 -1.07 2.05
N LEU A 38 7.58 -1.53 2.97
CA LEU A 38 7.79 -2.96 3.18
C LEU A 38 6.51 -3.67 3.63
N SER A 39 5.69 -3.01 4.43
CA SER A 39 4.38 -3.53 4.83
C SER A 39 3.48 -3.85 3.64
N ASP A 40 3.48 -3.02 2.61
CA ASP A 40 2.69 -3.28 1.41
C ASP A 40 3.21 -4.49 0.64
N GLY A 41 4.52 -4.61 0.46
CA GLY A 41 5.14 -5.78 -0.17
C GLY A 41 4.83 -7.08 0.56
N MET A 42 4.92 -7.07 1.88
CA MET A 42 4.57 -8.22 2.71
C MET A 42 3.07 -8.55 2.62
N TRP A 43 2.19 -7.55 2.57
CA TRP A 43 0.77 -7.77 2.40
C TRP A 43 0.45 -8.51 1.10
N PHE A 44 1.03 -8.11 -0.03
CA PHE A 44 0.84 -8.83 -1.29
C PHE A 44 1.26 -10.30 -1.20
N MET A 45 2.36 -10.59 -0.54
CA MET A 45 2.80 -11.98 -0.34
C MET A 45 1.84 -12.78 0.53
N THR A 46 1.21 -12.17 1.55
CA THR A 46 0.16 -12.83 2.34
C THR A 46 -1.05 -13.20 1.47
N GLN A 47 -1.41 -12.33 0.52
CA GLN A 47 -2.48 -12.64 -0.43
C GLN A 47 -2.09 -13.76 -1.41
N HIS A 48 -0.85 -13.77 -1.90
CA HIS A 48 -0.35 -14.87 -2.72
C HIS A 48 -0.37 -16.20 -1.95
N ARG A 49 -0.06 -16.17 -0.67
CA ARG A 49 -0.15 -17.35 0.21
C ARG A 49 -1.60 -17.80 0.37
N ARG A 50 -2.51 -16.87 0.65
CA ARG A 50 -3.95 -17.11 0.78
C ARG A 50 -4.54 -17.78 -0.47
N TRP A 51 -4.16 -17.31 -1.65
CA TRP A 51 -4.70 -17.84 -2.92
C TRP A 51 -3.95 -19.07 -3.45
N GLY A 52 -3.02 -19.60 -2.69
CA GLY A 52 -2.29 -20.81 -3.06
C GLY A 52 -1.22 -20.61 -4.14
N LEU A 53 -0.89 -19.37 -4.49
CA LEU A 53 0.22 -19.07 -5.40
C LEU A 53 1.57 -19.35 -4.73
N LEU A 54 1.65 -19.15 -3.42
CA LEU A 54 2.74 -19.60 -2.58
C LEU A 54 2.28 -20.81 -1.76
N ARG A 55 3.01 -21.92 -1.86
CA ARG A 55 2.68 -23.16 -1.16
C ARG A 55 3.16 -23.19 0.29
N THR A 56 4.18 -22.42 0.57
CA THR A 56 4.82 -22.28 1.90
C THR A 56 4.98 -20.82 2.22
N ASP A 57 5.11 -20.52 3.51
CA ASP A 57 5.37 -19.14 3.95
C ASP A 57 6.82 -18.76 3.61
N PRO A 58 7.03 -17.65 2.88
CA PRO A 58 8.36 -17.12 2.60
C PRO A 58 8.89 -16.36 3.83
N ASP A 59 10.15 -15.97 3.79
CA ASP A 59 10.64 -14.89 4.65
C ASP A 59 10.10 -13.56 4.12
N TYR A 60 8.95 -13.16 4.62
CA TYR A 60 8.19 -12.01 4.13
C TYR A 60 9.00 -10.71 4.13
N LEU A 61 9.70 -10.44 5.23
CA LEU A 61 10.49 -9.21 5.36
C LEU A 61 11.70 -9.21 4.43
N ALA A 62 12.47 -10.28 4.43
CA ALA A 62 13.66 -10.37 3.58
C ALA A 62 13.30 -10.26 2.09
N LEU A 63 12.22 -10.91 1.68
CA LEU A 63 11.77 -10.86 0.30
C LEU A 63 11.23 -9.47 -0.08
N ALA A 64 10.47 -8.83 0.80
CA ALA A 64 10.01 -7.46 0.59
C ALA A 64 11.18 -6.48 0.44
N GLN A 65 12.23 -6.62 1.24
CA GLN A 65 13.44 -5.81 1.14
C GLN A 65 14.13 -5.98 -0.21
N GLN A 66 14.22 -7.21 -0.72
CA GLN A 66 14.83 -7.50 -2.02
C GLN A 66 14.02 -6.96 -3.20
N VAL A 67 12.71 -7.02 -3.13
CA VAL A 67 11.81 -6.63 -4.23
C VAL A 67 11.59 -5.12 -4.26
N ASN A 68 11.34 -4.51 -3.12
CA ASN A 68 10.98 -3.09 -3.04
C ASN A 68 12.15 -2.14 -3.31
N ARG A 69 13.38 -2.61 -3.19
CA ARG A 69 14.60 -1.85 -3.50
C ARG A 69 14.58 -0.44 -2.91
N MET A 70 14.33 -0.36 -1.63
CA MET A 70 14.14 0.90 -0.91
C MET A 70 15.35 1.84 -0.99
N GLU A 71 16.54 1.27 -1.11
CA GLU A 71 17.78 2.01 -1.28
C GLU A 71 17.78 2.87 -2.55
N LEU A 72 17.24 2.36 -3.64
CA LEU A 72 17.13 3.11 -4.91
C LEU A 72 16.15 4.27 -4.80
N TYR A 73 15.04 4.05 -4.10
CA TYR A 73 14.07 5.11 -3.86
C TYR A 73 14.68 6.23 -2.99
N ARG A 74 15.40 5.87 -1.94
CA ARG A 74 16.07 6.84 -1.06
C ARG A 74 17.09 7.68 -1.82
N GLU A 75 17.92 7.06 -2.63
CA GLU A 75 18.89 7.78 -3.46
C GLU A 75 18.20 8.76 -4.41
N ALA A 76 17.13 8.33 -5.08
CA ALA A 76 16.36 9.20 -5.96
C ALA A 76 15.69 10.34 -5.21
N ALA A 77 15.13 10.09 -4.04
CA ALA A 77 14.49 11.08 -3.19
C ALA A 77 15.48 12.15 -2.71
N GLU A 78 16.67 11.74 -2.31
CA GLU A 78 17.75 12.67 -1.90
C GLU A 78 18.15 13.59 -3.06
N ARG A 79 18.28 13.04 -4.26
CA ARG A 79 18.64 13.84 -5.46
C ARG A 79 17.55 14.83 -5.87
N THR A 80 16.29 14.53 -5.61
CA THR A 80 15.15 15.37 -6.00
C THR A 80 14.63 16.25 -4.86
N GLY A 81 15.16 16.11 -3.64
CA GLY A 81 14.64 16.80 -2.47
C GLY A 81 13.25 16.31 -2.03
N THR A 82 12.87 15.08 -2.40
CA THR A 82 11.59 14.50 -2.01
C THR A 82 11.61 14.06 -0.54
N PRO A 83 10.60 14.41 0.28
CA PRO A 83 10.53 13.98 1.67
C PRO A 83 10.49 12.45 1.79
N LEU A 84 11.16 11.91 2.79
CA LEU A 84 11.16 10.49 3.10
C LEU A 84 10.42 10.23 4.42
N PRO A 85 9.55 9.21 4.49
CA PRO A 85 8.98 8.78 5.76
C PRO A 85 10.06 8.29 6.73
N ALA A 86 9.83 8.48 8.03
CA ALA A 86 10.75 8.00 9.06
C ALA A 86 10.70 6.49 9.26
N ALA A 87 9.55 5.86 8.95
CA ALA A 87 9.33 4.43 9.08
C ALA A 87 9.35 3.72 7.73
N THR A 88 9.57 2.42 7.74
CA THR A 88 9.51 1.55 6.54
C THR A 88 8.23 0.72 6.48
N LEU A 89 7.51 0.67 7.56
CA LEU A 89 6.20 0.03 7.71
C LEU A 89 5.13 1.10 7.96
N ARG A 90 3.95 0.90 7.41
CA ARG A 90 2.80 1.73 7.70
C ARG A 90 1.62 0.88 8.13
N THR A 91 0.74 1.46 8.92
CA THR A 91 -0.52 0.85 9.33
C THR A 91 -1.62 1.21 8.34
N SER A 92 -2.37 0.22 7.91
CA SER A 92 -3.51 0.39 7.02
C SER A 92 -4.73 -0.35 7.57
N THR A 93 -5.89 0.29 7.50
CA THR A 93 -7.16 -0.39 7.79
C THR A 93 -7.74 -0.90 6.49
N LEU A 94 -7.97 -2.21 6.42
CA LEU A 94 -8.53 -2.87 5.25
C LEU A 94 -10.04 -2.67 5.16
N MET A 95 -10.62 -2.97 4.01
CA MET A 95 -12.06 -2.79 3.76
C MET A 95 -12.94 -3.64 4.69
N ASP A 96 -12.43 -4.77 5.18
CA ASP A 96 -13.10 -5.65 6.14
C ASP A 96 -12.91 -5.22 7.61
N GLY A 97 -12.25 -4.08 7.84
CA GLY A 97 -11.96 -3.52 9.16
C GLY A 97 -10.71 -4.08 9.83
N ARG A 98 -10.02 -5.04 9.24
CA ARG A 98 -8.75 -5.54 9.78
C ARG A 98 -7.66 -4.49 9.67
N VAL A 99 -6.77 -4.49 10.64
CA VAL A 99 -5.59 -3.62 10.64
C VAL A 99 -4.38 -4.40 10.19
N TRP A 100 -3.68 -3.85 9.22
CA TRP A 100 -2.41 -4.38 8.73
C TRP A 100 -1.28 -3.39 9.01
N ASP A 101 -0.25 -3.83 9.71
CA ASP A 101 0.93 -3.02 10.07
C ASP A 101 2.26 -3.68 9.68
N GLY A 102 2.22 -4.88 9.13
CA GLY A 102 3.41 -5.64 8.73
C GLY A 102 4.13 -6.35 9.87
N SER A 103 3.61 -6.33 11.09
CA SER A 103 4.29 -6.90 12.27
C SER A 103 4.35 -8.42 12.28
N ASP A 104 3.29 -9.10 11.83
CA ASP A 104 3.22 -10.56 11.78
C ASP A 104 2.53 -11.05 10.49
N PRO A 105 3.26 -11.07 9.38
CA PRO A 105 2.71 -11.51 8.10
C PRO A 105 2.32 -13.00 8.08
N HIS A 106 3.02 -13.83 8.84
CA HIS A 106 2.72 -15.26 8.92
C HIS A 106 1.35 -15.52 9.57
N ALA A 107 1.11 -14.95 10.75
CA ALA A 107 -0.17 -15.07 11.42
C ALA A 107 -1.31 -14.46 10.58
N PHE A 108 -1.08 -13.32 9.95
CA PHE A 108 -2.05 -12.68 9.07
C PHE A 108 -2.42 -13.56 7.88
N ALA A 109 -1.44 -14.21 7.24
CA ALA A 109 -1.69 -15.12 6.13
C ALA A 109 -2.48 -16.36 6.55
N GLN A 110 -2.20 -16.90 7.73
CA GLN A 110 -2.95 -18.05 8.28
C GLN A 110 -4.40 -17.71 8.63
N ASP A 111 -4.64 -16.54 9.20
CA ASP A 111 -5.99 -16.07 9.52
C ASP A 111 -6.85 -15.84 8.27
N LEU A 112 -6.23 -15.62 7.12
CA LEU A 112 -6.89 -15.47 5.84
C LEU A 112 -7.08 -16.80 5.08
N ALA A 113 -6.44 -17.89 5.51
CA ALA A 113 -6.56 -19.17 4.84
C ALA A 113 -8.03 -19.65 4.89
N PRO A 114 -8.58 -20.18 3.78
CA PRO A 114 -9.89 -20.82 3.84
C PRO A 114 -9.83 -22.00 4.80
N ALA A 115 -10.83 -22.09 5.62
CA ALA A 115 -11.01 -23.21 6.54
C ALA A 115 -11.11 -24.54 5.82
#